data_ddb97c48b8ac857e2908b67407ad4234
#
_entry.id   ddb97c48b8ac857e2908b67407ad4234
#
_cell.length_a   1.000
_cell.length_b   1.000
_cell.length_c   1.000
_cell.angle_alpha   90.00
_cell.angle_beta   90.00
_cell.angle_gamma   90.00
#
_symmetry.space_group_name_H-M   'P 1'
#
loop_
_entity.id
_entity.type
_entity.pdbx_description
1 polymer ?
#
loop_
_entity_poly.entity_id
_entity_poly.type
_entity_poly.pdbx_seq_one_letter_code
_entity_poly.pdbx_strand_id
1 'polypeptide(L)'
;MKNLGWFVLCLGSVVFSAGYTYDLPPLQSLPIDYYIENGLLPDDVTPKRYYEEKAPGTISKEFRTTLSAAASYQIDLRKVGGVNGKGIIFKNTGTADIINPWLVINKNRDWFSTSSMLAEILGDETDPKKRAFLIWSFIKQNRYHWYPAEATYEIHDPVKYLNVYGYGFCDDSAVVSEAFFKKAGFADARCWGLSGHVVPEVYYNSAWHMLDADLEVFYPKRDNIHVASVEECADDGWLVDRVSGSNITALYTSTSNNSTYKNAWTTAHTMAITLRPGEQLERYWYNWGKYHDFCYYQEPPRYGNGRLLYAPDLSSNIFKSGFQTVANIETFADSNTPPFLHLKDAGKSGSLICKMSSPYLFVGGTVQLDAFCSGTKDKISIEFSKDTYSWKLLKTVDGPASSTTEINLDSSIGALSSPATYAFFIRLKLQGSEKNSVGINRLTILGDIQCAPAALPALRPAMINKCEMRFVSAAGGALEVIYQYDEFPNLAPPKPPIAPTFPSTDDAVASTAPILEWEDPNTTATIVSRQIMVSWGPLGILPVTPLAWEKIGAENAWQVPDGWLLDGYTYYWRVRSKNKTNWSRWSDPWSFTIQLPVPLAGFAAY
;
A
#
# COMPACT_ATOMS: atom_id res chain seq x y z
N MET A 1 -21.34 6.97 -15.32
CA MET A 1 -21.08 8.02 -16.33
C MET A 1 -21.23 9.45 -15.78
N LYS A 2 -21.16 9.71 -14.48
CA LYS A 2 -21.21 11.10 -13.92
C LYS A 2 -19.92 11.55 -13.22
N ASN A 3 -18.90 10.71 -13.10
CA ASN A 3 -17.66 11.03 -12.37
C ASN A 3 -16.41 11.12 -13.24
N LEU A 4 -16.54 10.95 -14.58
CA LEU A 4 -15.42 11.19 -15.50
C LEU A 4 -15.00 12.67 -15.56
N GLY A 5 -15.87 13.57 -15.07
CA GLY A 5 -15.66 15.00 -15.14
C GLY A 5 -14.70 15.61 -14.13
N TRP A 6 -14.41 14.92 -13.00
CA TRP A 6 -13.65 15.56 -11.92
C TRP A 6 -12.13 15.56 -12.13
N PHE A 7 -11.57 14.52 -12.71
CA PHE A 7 -10.13 14.52 -12.99
C PHE A 7 -9.78 15.33 -14.26
N VAL A 8 -10.68 15.33 -15.24
CA VAL A 8 -10.56 16.20 -16.43
C VAL A 8 -10.85 17.67 -16.06
N LEU A 9 -11.72 17.92 -15.06
CA LEU A 9 -12.00 19.28 -14.58
C LEU A 9 -10.87 19.87 -13.72
N CYS A 10 -10.08 19.06 -13.01
CA CYS A 10 -8.90 19.57 -12.31
C CYS A 10 -7.78 19.99 -13.27
N LEU A 11 -7.70 19.42 -14.47
CA LEU A 11 -6.72 19.80 -15.49
C LEU A 11 -7.30 20.61 -16.65
N GLY A 12 -8.63 20.57 -16.88
CA GLY A 12 -9.29 21.22 -18.00
C GLY A 12 -9.80 22.64 -17.75
N SER A 13 -9.67 23.19 -16.53
CA SER A 13 -10.10 24.57 -16.21
C SER A 13 -8.94 25.56 -16.17
N VAL A 14 -7.75 25.20 -16.63
CA VAL A 14 -6.66 26.17 -16.79
C VAL A 14 -6.99 27.03 -18.01
N VAL A 15 -7.83 28.05 -17.82
CA VAL A 15 -8.00 29.14 -18.77
C VAL A 15 -6.68 29.93 -18.78
N PHE A 16 -5.94 29.84 -19.87
CA PHE A 16 -4.77 30.64 -20.10
C PHE A 16 -5.14 32.12 -19.98
N SER A 17 -4.74 32.78 -18.89
CA SER A 17 -4.66 34.21 -18.85
C SER A 17 -3.36 34.65 -19.53
N ALA A 18 -3.48 35.56 -20.47
CA ALA A 18 -2.40 36.07 -21.29
C ALA A 18 -1.21 36.57 -20.46
N GLY A 19 -0.04 36.09 -20.82
CA GLY A 19 1.25 36.73 -20.81
C GLY A 19 1.63 37.66 -19.66
N TYR A 20 2.27 37.11 -18.63
CA TYR A 20 3.30 37.87 -17.92
C TYR A 20 4.66 37.36 -18.42
N THR A 21 5.28 38.12 -19.33
CA THR A 21 6.70 37.96 -19.65
C THR A 21 7.50 38.57 -18.50
N TYR A 22 7.98 37.72 -17.62
CA TYR A 22 8.99 38.13 -16.66
C TYR A 22 10.34 38.13 -17.40
N ASP A 23 11.06 39.27 -17.39
CA ASP A 23 12.48 39.31 -17.70
C ASP A 23 13.23 38.58 -16.57
N LEU A 24 13.29 37.27 -16.68
CA LEU A 24 13.99 36.42 -15.71
C LEU A 24 15.45 36.27 -16.13
N PRO A 25 16.39 36.32 -15.17
CA PRO A 25 17.74 35.91 -15.46
C PRO A 25 17.76 34.47 -15.97
N PRO A 26 18.72 34.14 -16.87
CA PRO A 26 18.79 32.78 -17.42
C PRO A 26 18.77 31.75 -16.31
N LEU A 27 17.99 30.69 -16.49
CA LEU A 27 17.88 29.55 -15.60
C LEU A 27 19.28 29.05 -15.22
N GLN A 28 19.73 29.32 -14.02
CA GLN A 28 20.80 28.55 -13.45
C GLN A 28 20.18 27.21 -13.07
N SER A 29 20.44 26.19 -13.89
CA SER A 29 20.11 24.82 -13.51
C SER A 29 20.87 24.52 -12.23
N LEU A 30 20.13 24.06 -11.23
CA LEU A 30 20.76 23.52 -10.02
C LEU A 30 21.61 22.30 -10.44
N PRO A 31 22.78 22.08 -9.83
CA PRO A 31 23.58 20.89 -10.10
C PRO A 31 22.75 19.63 -9.88
N ILE A 32 22.95 18.60 -10.69
CA ILE A 32 22.23 17.31 -10.56
C ILE A 32 22.40 16.73 -9.17
N ASP A 33 23.58 16.90 -8.57
CA ASP A 33 23.88 16.45 -7.21
C ASP A 33 22.96 17.11 -6.18
N TYR A 34 22.57 18.37 -6.39
CA TYR A 34 21.60 19.04 -5.51
C TYR A 34 20.25 18.33 -5.50
N TYR A 35 19.77 17.89 -6.66
CA TYR A 35 18.50 17.16 -6.77
C TYR A 35 18.60 15.78 -6.13
N ILE A 36 19.73 15.11 -6.25
CA ILE A 36 19.99 13.81 -5.63
C ILE A 36 20.09 13.95 -4.12
N GLU A 37 20.93 14.87 -3.63
CA GLU A 37 21.17 15.09 -2.19
C GLU A 37 19.91 15.56 -1.46
N ASN A 38 19.03 16.30 -2.14
CA ASN A 38 17.77 16.75 -1.57
C ASN A 38 16.58 15.85 -1.93
N GLY A 39 16.82 14.69 -2.54
CA GLY A 39 15.81 13.68 -2.82
C GLY A 39 14.81 14.07 -3.92
N LEU A 40 15.10 15.08 -4.72
CA LEU A 40 14.28 15.48 -5.87
C LEU A 40 14.45 14.54 -7.06
N LEU A 41 15.66 14.00 -7.26
CA LEU A 41 15.89 12.89 -8.17
C LEU A 41 15.98 11.61 -7.35
N PRO A 42 15.18 10.59 -7.66
CA PRO A 42 15.34 9.30 -7.02
C PRO A 42 16.67 8.70 -7.46
N ASP A 43 17.69 8.82 -6.60
CA ASP A 43 18.88 8.01 -6.71
C ASP A 43 18.55 6.65 -6.12
N ASP A 44 18.71 5.59 -6.91
CA ASP A 44 18.54 4.18 -6.51
C ASP A 44 17.23 3.82 -5.77
N VAL A 45 16.14 4.55 -6.00
CA VAL A 45 14.86 4.15 -5.44
C VAL A 45 14.49 2.80 -6.02
N THR A 46 14.56 1.79 -5.18
CA THR A 46 13.92 0.51 -5.47
C THR A 46 12.49 0.80 -5.88
N PRO A 47 12.03 0.34 -7.06
CA PRO A 47 10.67 0.64 -7.48
C PRO A 47 9.71 0.22 -6.39
N LYS A 48 8.76 1.09 -6.11
CA LYS A 48 7.62 0.75 -5.28
C LYS A 48 6.88 -0.34 -6.03
N ARG A 49 6.92 -1.59 -5.55
CA ARG A 49 6.31 -2.72 -6.24
C ARG A 49 5.26 -3.37 -5.38
N TYR A 50 4.17 -3.67 -6.02
CA TYR A 50 3.14 -4.52 -5.47
C TYR A 50 3.31 -5.99 -5.82
N TYR A 51 3.99 -6.26 -6.93
CA TYR A 51 4.18 -7.60 -7.47
C TYR A 51 5.53 -7.71 -8.17
N GLU A 52 6.30 -8.72 -7.84
CA GLU A 52 7.50 -9.09 -8.57
C GLU A 52 7.32 -10.47 -9.22
N GLU A 53 7.51 -10.54 -10.52
CA GLU A 53 7.66 -11.83 -11.17
C GLU A 53 8.93 -12.52 -10.69
N LYS A 54 8.80 -13.84 -10.55
CA LYS A 54 9.93 -14.67 -10.13
C LYS A 54 11.02 -14.65 -11.18
N ALA A 55 12.17 -14.06 -10.86
CA ALA A 55 13.32 -14.04 -11.77
C ALA A 55 13.80 -15.49 -12.05
N PRO A 56 14.16 -15.81 -13.29
CA PRO A 56 14.74 -17.13 -13.62
C PRO A 56 15.96 -17.43 -12.76
N GLY A 57 16.06 -18.67 -12.27
CA GLY A 57 17.18 -19.13 -11.42
C GLY A 57 17.07 -18.74 -9.94
N THR A 58 15.88 -18.30 -9.49
CA THR A 58 15.62 -18.06 -8.06
C THR A 58 15.45 -19.38 -7.31
N ILE A 59 15.97 -19.41 -6.09
CA ILE A 59 15.79 -20.53 -5.16
C ILE A 59 14.89 -20.06 -4.03
N SER A 60 13.69 -20.64 -3.93
CA SER A 60 12.77 -20.33 -2.82
C SER A 60 13.31 -20.91 -1.52
N LYS A 61 13.32 -20.10 -0.48
CA LYS A 61 13.80 -20.40 0.87
C LYS A 61 12.77 -20.06 1.91
N GLU A 62 12.91 -20.69 3.05
CA GLU A 62 12.12 -20.40 4.23
C GLU A 62 13.01 -20.41 5.47
N PHE A 63 12.93 -19.35 6.26
CA PHE A 63 13.46 -19.33 7.62
C PHE A 63 12.30 -19.53 8.59
N ARG A 64 12.46 -20.42 9.56
CA ARG A 64 11.43 -20.73 10.55
C ARG A 64 12.01 -20.78 11.95
N THR A 65 11.33 -20.18 12.91
CA THR A 65 11.68 -20.27 14.33
C THR A 65 10.42 -20.23 15.19
N THR A 66 10.48 -20.85 16.38
CA THR A 66 9.38 -20.79 17.35
C THR A 66 9.89 -20.13 18.63
N LEU A 67 9.16 -19.14 19.12
CA LEU A 67 9.52 -18.30 20.25
C LEU A 67 8.46 -18.38 21.34
N SER A 68 8.88 -18.55 22.59
CA SER A 68 7.99 -18.51 23.77
C SER A 68 7.95 -17.12 24.44
N ALA A 69 8.84 -16.22 24.05
CA ALA A 69 8.91 -14.83 24.50
C ALA A 69 9.54 -13.96 23.41
N ALA A 70 9.41 -12.65 23.52
CA ALA A 70 10.11 -11.69 22.68
C ALA A 70 11.60 -11.99 22.63
N ALA A 71 12.19 -12.00 21.43
CA ALA A 71 13.58 -12.42 21.23
C ALA A 71 14.18 -11.76 19.98
N SER A 72 15.52 -11.70 19.98
CA SER A 72 16.28 -11.33 18.79
C SER A 72 16.96 -12.58 18.21
N TYR A 73 16.97 -12.68 16.88
CA TYR A 73 17.65 -13.73 16.16
C TYR A 73 18.30 -13.19 14.88
N GLN A 74 19.02 -14.03 14.15
CA GLN A 74 19.75 -13.60 12.96
C GLN A 74 19.42 -14.50 11.77
N ILE A 75 19.35 -13.90 10.59
CA ILE A 75 19.29 -14.61 9.31
C ILE A 75 20.56 -14.25 8.54
N ASP A 76 21.42 -15.23 8.33
CA ASP A 76 22.73 -15.04 7.69
C ASP A 76 22.62 -15.19 6.17
N LEU A 77 22.69 -14.06 5.47
CA LEU A 77 22.68 -13.97 4.01
C LEU A 77 24.01 -13.46 3.44
N ARG A 78 25.13 -13.55 4.17
CA ARG A 78 26.45 -13.05 3.72
C ARG A 78 26.92 -13.68 2.40
N LYS A 79 26.48 -14.88 2.08
CA LYS A 79 26.81 -15.59 0.84
C LYS A 79 25.74 -15.46 -0.25
N VAL A 80 24.67 -14.77 0.02
CA VAL A 80 23.55 -14.58 -0.90
C VAL A 80 23.73 -13.26 -1.65
N GLY A 81 23.70 -13.31 -2.97
CA GLY A 81 23.93 -12.14 -3.81
C GLY A 81 22.74 -11.22 -3.94
N GLY A 82 21.52 -11.77 -3.97
CA GLY A 82 20.26 -11.04 -4.03
C GLY A 82 19.16 -11.79 -3.28
N VAL A 83 18.20 -11.06 -2.71
CA VAL A 83 17.08 -11.60 -1.95
C VAL A 83 15.81 -10.81 -2.19
N ASN A 84 14.68 -11.51 -2.43
CA ASN A 84 13.34 -10.91 -2.43
C ASN A 84 12.48 -11.58 -1.37
N GLY A 85 11.83 -10.78 -0.52
CA GLY A 85 10.82 -11.27 0.40
C GLY A 85 9.58 -11.73 -0.36
N LYS A 86 8.98 -12.84 0.10
CA LYS A 86 7.72 -13.37 -0.41
C LYS A 86 6.60 -13.24 0.59
N GLY A 87 6.85 -13.65 1.83
CA GLY A 87 5.84 -13.62 2.87
C GLY A 87 6.42 -13.69 4.27
N ILE A 88 5.65 -13.15 5.21
CA ILE A 88 5.91 -13.22 6.65
C ILE A 88 4.67 -13.78 7.32
N ILE A 89 4.84 -14.87 8.06
CA ILE A 89 3.74 -15.57 8.71
C ILE A 89 4.02 -15.61 10.21
N PHE A 90 3.04 -15.20 11.00
CA PHE A 90 3.00 -15.33 12.44
C PHE A 90 1.91 -16.32 12.81
N LYS A 91 2.25 -17.41 13.47
CA LYS A 91 1.30 -18.43 13.86
C LYS A 91 1.39 -18.71 15.35
N ASN A 92 0.29 -18.58 16.05
CA ASN A 92 0.20 -19.01 17.44
C ASN A 92 -0.01 -20.53 17.49
N THR A 93 1.04 -21.26 17.88
CA THR A 93 1.04 -22.73 18.06
C THR A 93 0.90 -23.12 19.54
N GLY A 94 0.82 -22.13 20.43
CA GLY A 94 0.68 -22.32 21.87
C GLY A 94 -0.77 -22.43 22.34
N THR A 95 -0.93 -22.37 23.66
CA THR A 95 -2.22 -22.46 24.35
C THR A 95 -2.66 -21.14 25.00
N ALA A 96 -1.81 -20.10 24.93
CA ALA A 96 -2.10 -18.75 25.40
C ALA A 96 -2.01 -17.75 24.24
N ASP A 97 -2.67 -16.61 24.39
CA ASP A 97 -2.67 -15.55 23.40
C ASP A 97 -1.26 -14.96 23.18
N ILE A 98 -0.98 -14.59 21.94
CA ILE A 98 0.18 -13.80 21.52
C ILE A 98 -0.31 -12.37 21.23
N ILE A 99 0.14 -11.42 22.03
CA ILE A 99 -0.31 -10.03 21.98
C ILE A 99 0.73 -9.18 21.28
N ASN A 100 0.30 -8.43 20.26
CA ASN A 100 1.09 -7.48 19.49
C ASN A 100 2.39 -8.06 18.89
N PRO A 101 2.34 -9.18 18.14
CA PRO A 101 3.50 -9.69 17.45
C PRO A 101 3.96 -8.70 16.38
N TRP A 102 5.21 -8.22 16.50
CA TRP A 102 5.81 -7.27 15.58
C TRP A 102 7.26 -7.61 15.27
N LEU A 103 7.60 -7.69 13.98
CA LEU A 103 8.94 -8.01 13.51
C LEU A 103 9.62 -6.75 12.94
N VAL A 104 10.80 -6.45 13.48
CA VAL A 104 11.69 -5.40 12.98
C VAL A 104 12.97 -6.07 12.43
N ILE A 105 13.42 -5.70 11.25
CA ILE A 105 14.65 -6.23 10.65
C ILE A 105 15.64 -5.10 10.42
N ASN A 106 16.87 -5.24 10.92
CA ASN A 106 17.93 -4.25 10.80
C ASN A 106 17.52 -2.84 11.27
N LYS A 107 16.69 -2.76 12.31
CA LYS A 107 16.09 -1.53 12.85
C LYS A 107 15.18 -0.78 11.85
N ASN A 108 14.65 -1.45 10.83
CA ASN A 108 13.73 -0.86 9.85
C ASN A 108 12.35 -1.50 9.96
N ARG A 109 11.33 -0.74 9.63
CA ARG A 109 9.90 -1.11 9.65
C ARG A 109 9.34 -1.28 11.06
N ASP A 110 9.82 -0.44 12.00
CA ASP A 110 9.17 -0.29 13.31
C ASP A 110 7.93 0.62 13.17
N TRP A 111 7.01 0.23 12.31
CA TRP A 111 5.82 1.01 11.93
C TRP A 111 4.57 0.64 12.73
N PHE A 112 4.77 0.15 13.94
CA PHE A 112 3.68 -0.27 14.82
C PHE A 112 2.74 0.88 15.21
N SER A 113 3.26 2.09 15.34
CA SER A 113 2.54 3.32 15.70
C SER A 113 3.18 4.55 15.05
N THR A 114 2.47 5.68 15.02
CA THR A 114 3.04 6.96 14.56
C THR A 114 4.31 7.32 15.34
N SER A 115 4.36 7.03 16.63
CA SER A 115 5.53 7.35 17.48
C SER A 115 6.74 6.48 17.13
N SER A 116 6.55 5.18 16.90
CA SER A 116 7.65 4.29 16.50
C SER A 116 8.15 4.61 15.09
N MET A 117 7.25 4.98 14.15
CA MET A 117 7.64 5.50 12.84
C MET A 117 8.53 6.74 12.97
N LEU A 118 8.12 7.73 13.76
CA LEU A 118 8.91 8.94 13.96
C LEU A 118 10.27 8.67 14.62
N ALA A 119 10.34 7.72 15.53
CA ALA A 119 11.62 7.30 16.11
C ALA A 119 12.55 6.66 15.07
N GLU A 120 12.01 5.85 14.14
CA GLU A 120 12.77 5.29 13.02
C GLU A 120 13.22 6.37 12.03
N ILE A 121 12.33 7.31 11.67
CA ILE A 121 12.60 8.35 10.68
C ILE A 121 13.65 9.33 11.17
N LEU A 122 13.51 9.81 12.38
CA LEU A 122 14.28 10.94 12.91
C LEU A 122 15.57 10.51 13.61
N GLY A 123 15.57 9.32 14.22
CA GLY A 123 16.70 8.91 15.08
C GLY A 123 17.06 10.01 16.07
N ASP A 124 18.33 10.41 16.08
CA ASP A 124 18.86 11.47 16.95
C ASP A 124 18.98 12.84 16.23
N GLU A 125 18.37 13.01 15.05
CA GLU A 125 18.48 14.26 14.28
C GLU A 125 17.73 15.41 14.98
N THR A 126 18.42 16.55 15.16
CA THR A 126 17.90 17.72 15.86
C THR A 126 17.72 18.94 14.97
N ASP A 127 18.37 18.99 13.81
CA ASP A 127 18.24 20.11 12.87
C ASP A 127 16.82 20.14 12.25
N PRO A 128 16.06 21.23 12.40
CA PRO A 128 14.67 21.27 11.95
C PRO A 128 14.51 21.05 10.45
N LYS A 129 15.40 21.59 9.61
CA LYS A 129 15.36 21.40 8.15
C LYS A 129 15.56 19.94 7.81
N LYS A 130 16.60 19.30 8.36
CA LYS A 130 16.87 17.88 8.11
C LYS A 130 15.72 16.98 8.59
N ARG A 131 15.16 17.25 9.77
CA ARG A 131 14.00 16.52 10.29
C ARG A 131 12.79 16.62 9.37
N ALA A 132 12.51 17.81 8.83
CA ALA A 132 11.43 18.01 7.87
C ALA A 132 11.66 17.20 6.58
N PHE A 133 12.88 17.21 6.07
CA PHE A 133 13.27 16.45 4.88
C PHE A 133 13.26 14.93 5.11
N LEU A 134 13.63 14.45 6.28
CA LEU A 134 13.55 13.03 6.62
C LEU A 134 12.09 12.55 6.60
N ILE A 135 11.17 13.32 7.18
CA ILE A 135 9.73 13.01 7.15
C ILE A 135 9.20 13.02 5.72
N TRP A 136 9.48 14.06 4.96
CA TRP A 136 9.07 14.17 3.56
C TRP A 136 9.59 13.02 2.71
N SER A 137 10.90 12.71 2.79
CA SER A 137 11.52 11.58 2.08
C SER A 137 10.90 10.25 2.45
N PHE A 138 10.61 10.04 3.74
CA PHE A 138 9.99 8.82 4.21
C PHE A 138 8.60 8.61 3.60
N ILE A 139 7.75 9.65 3.62
CA ILE A 139 6.41 9.55 3.07
C ILE A 139 6.47 9.29 1.56
N LYS A 140 7.21 10.12 0.81
CA LYS A 140 7.30 9.98 -0.64
C LYS A 140 7.85 8.62 -1.10
N GLN A 141 8.77 8.01 -0.34
CA GLN A 141 9.37 6.71 -0.67
C GLN A 141 8.48 5.51 -0.37
N ASN A 142 7.48 5.67 0.50
CA ASN A 142 6.71 4.55 1.05
C ASN A 142 5.23 4.60 0.68
N ARG A 143 4.85 5.43 -0.26
CA ARG A 143 3.48 5.56 -0.73
C ARG A 143 3.40 5.64 -2.25
N TYR A 144 2.20 5.48 -2.81
CA TYR A 144 1.88 5.71 -4.23
C TYR A 144 0.81 6.77 -4.36
N HIS A 145 0.79 7.49 -5.51
CA HIS A 145 -0.34 8.33 -5.88
C HIS A 145 -1.44 7.45 -6.47
N TRP A 146 -2.56 7.29 -5.76
CA TRP A 146 -3.68 6.49 -6.22
C TRP A 146 -4.97 6.87 -5.51
N TYR A 147 -6.11 6.60 -6.14
CA TYR A 147 -7.41 6.93 -5.60
C TYR A 147 -7.84 5.95 -4.48
N PRO A 148 -8.01 6.37 -3.22
CA PRO A 148 -8.67 5.58 -2.22
C PRO A 148 -10.18 5.62 -2.43
N ALA A 149 -10.85 4.46 -2.37
CA ALA A 149 -12.30 4.39 -2.50
C ALA A 149 -13.06 4.98 -1.30
N GLU A 150 -12.34 5.27 -0.23
CA GLU A 150 -12.89 5.62 1.07
C GLU A 150 -13.28 7.10 1.17
N ALA A 151 -14.57 7.36 1.32
CA ALA A 151 -15.10 8.71 1.49
C ALA A 151 -15.00 9.25 2.93
N THR A 152 -14.51 8.45 3.88
CA THR A 152 -14.53 8.77 5.31
C THR A 152 -13.24 9.38 5.84
N TYR A 153 -12.26 9.59 4.99
CA TYR A 153 -10.92 10.10 5.35
C TYR A 153 -10.20 9.24 6.42
N GLU A 154 -10.55 7.97 6.55
CA GLU A 154 -9.90 7.09 7.51
C GLU A 154 -8.41 6.89 7.20
N ILE A 155 -8.03 7.05 5.95
CA ILE A 155 -6.67 7.02 5.44
C ILE A 155 -5.79 8.18 5.97
N HIS A 156 -6.39 9.23 6.53
CA HIS A 156 -5.69 10.34 7.18
C HIS A 156 -5.05 9.98 8.52
N ASP A 157 -4.92 8.71 8.83
CA ASP A 157 -4.10 8.18 9.92
C ASP A 157 -2.77 7.66 9.35
N PRO A 158 -1.58 8.16 9.81
CA PRO A 158 -0.29 7.74 9.27
C PRO A 158 -0.04 6.23 9.31
N VAL A 159 -0.55 5.55 10.34
CA VAL A 159 -0.38 4.10 10.49
C VAL A 159 -1.20 3.36 9.45
N LYS A 160 -2.45 3.76 9.23
CA LYS A 160 -3.28 3.20 8.17
C LYS A 160 -2.72 3.51 6.79
N TYR A 161 -2.37 4.79 6.55
CA TYR A 161 -1.83 5.24 5.28
C TYR A 161 -0.62 4.41 4.83
N LEU A 162 0.32 4.16 5.74
CA LEU A 162 1.59 3.50 5.40
C LEU A 162 1.59 1.99 5.59
N ASN A 163 0.81 1.42 6.52
CA ASN A 163 0.78 -0.03 6.75
C ASN A 163 -0.36 -0.75 6.02
N VAL A 164 -1.50 -0.08 5.85
CA VAL A 164 -2.70 -0.73 5.31
C VAL A 164 -2.89 -0.38 3.84
N TYR A 165 -2.85 0.90 3.49
CA TYR A 165 -3.07 1.37 2.13
C TYR A 165 -1.78 1.41 1.31
N GLY A 166 -0.79 2.18 1.73
CA GLY A 166 0.43 2.43 0.96
C GLY A 166 0.21 3.32 -0.27
N TYR A 167 -0.99 3.91 -0.42
CA TYR A 167 -1.39 4.79 -1.50
C TYR A 167 -2.41 5.83 -1.02
N GLY A 168 -2.58 6.89 -1.77
CA GLY A 168 -3.54 7.95 -1.54
C GLY A 168 -3.34 9.10 -2.50
N PHE A 169 -4.22 10.08 -2.46
CA PHE A 169 -4.13 11.31 -3.23
C PHE A 169 -3.23 12.36 -2.57
N CYS A 170 -3.19 13.52 -3.19
CA CYS A 170 -2.45 14.68 -2.69
C CYS A 170 -2.90 15.12 -1.30
N ASP A 171 -4.22 15.17 -1.05
CA ASP A 171 -4.77 15.52 0.25
C ASP A 171 -4.45 14.49 1.33
N ASP A 172 -4.48 13.20 1.02
CA ASP A 172 -4.10 12.14 1.95
C ASP A 172 -2.64 12.27 2.37
N SER A 173 -1.73 12.44 1.40
CA SER A 173 -0.30 12.60 1.69
C SER A 173 0.02 13.92 2.39
N ALA A 174 -0.69 15.01 2.07
CA ALA A 174 -0.51 16.30 2.72
C ALA A 174 -0.96 16.25 4.19
N VAL A 175 -2.13 15.68 4.47
CA VAL A 175 -2.68 15.55 5.81
C VAL A 175 -1.82 14.61 6.68
N VAL A 176 -1.33 13.51 6.13
CA VAL A 176 -0.41 12.60 6.82
C VAL A 176 0.93 13.28 7.10
N SER A 177 1.44 14.10 6.17
CA SER A 177 2.66 14.90 6.37
C SER A 177 2.47 15.90 7.52
N GLU A 178 1.34 16.63 7.55
CA GLU A 178 0.98 17.52 8.66
C GLU A 178 0.98 16.77 10.00
N ALA A 179 0.37 15.57 10.04
CA ALA A 179 0.33 14.74 11.24
C ALA A 179 1.75 14.40 11.75
N PHE A 180 2.64 13.98 10.86
CA PHE A 180 4.03 13.67 11.21
C PHE A 180 4.78 14.91 11.68
N PHE A 181 4.66 16.06 10.99
CA PHE A 181 5.31 17.30 11.43
C PHE A 181 4.84 17.72 12.83
N LYS A 182 3.54 17.71 13.07
CA LYS A 182 2.97 18.04 14.40
C LYS A 182 3.44 17.08 15.49
N LYS A 183 3.41 15.77 15.23
CA LYS A 183 3.86 14.74 16.19
C LYS A 183 5.37 14.73 16.38
N ALA A 184 6.13 15.18 15.40
CA ALA A 184 7.58 15.40 15.54
C ALA A 184 7.93 16.65 16.35
N GLY A 185 6.96 17.47 16.75
CA GLY A 185 7.17 18.64 17.60
C GLY A 185 7.54 19.92 16.85
N PHE A 186 7.26 20.02 15.55
CA PHE A 186 7.34 21.30 14.85
C PHE A 186 6.32 22.29 15.42
N ALA A 187 6.70 23.57 15.48
CA ALA A 187 5.88 24.63 16.07
C ALA A 187 4.53 24.75 15.37
N ASP A 188 4.51 24.63 14.03
CA ASP A 188 3.29 24.58 13.27
C ASP A 188 3.45 23.76 11.98
N ALA A 189 2.32 23.26 11.46
CA ALA A 189 2.16 22.64 10.16
C ALA A 189 0.73 22.86 9.68
N ARG A 190 0.53 22.89 8.36
CA ARG A 190 -0.79 23.10 7.74
C ARG A 190 -0.85 22.44 6.37
N CYS A 191 -2.05 22.29 5.84
CA CYS A 191 -2.32 21.93 4.46
C CYS A 191 -2.82 23.13 3.68
N TRP A 192 -2.45 23.22 2.41
CA TRP A 192 -2.99 24.15 1.43
C TRP A 192 -3.83 23.40 0.40
N GLY A 193 -5.11 23.77 0.27
CA GLY A 193 -5.91 23.44 -0.90
C GLY A 193 -5.60 24.45 -2.00
N LEU A 194 -5.00 23.98 -3.08
CA LEU A 194 -4.66 24.74 -4.28
C LEU A 194 -5.73 24.54 -5.37
N SER A 195 -5.49 25.08 -6.55
CA SER A 195 -6.36 24.86 -7.71
C SER A 195 -6.20 23.44 -8.27
N GLY A 196 -6.84 22.46 -7.60
CA GLY A 196 -6.81 21.06 -8.02
C GLY A 196 -5.69 20.22 -7.41
N HIS A 197 -5.02 20.71 -6.37
CA HIS A 197 -3.98 19.99 -5.65
C HIS A 197 -3.97 20.36 -4.16
N VAL A 198 -3.43 19.50 -3.32
CA VAL A 198 -3.24 19.76 -1.89
C VAL A 198 -1.80 19.49 -1.49
N VAL A 199 -1.19 20.44 -0.79
CA VAL A 199 0.20 20.35 -0.34
C VAL A 199 0.35 20.65 1.15
N PRO A 200 1.32 20.02 1.84
CA PRO A 200 1.62 20.32 3.23
C PRO A 200 2.66 21.44 3.32
N GLU A 201 2.57 22.22 4.40
CA GLU A 201 3.61 23.13 4.84
C GLU A 201 4.00 22.87 6.28
N VAL A 202 5.27 23.05 6.58
CA VAL A 202 5.84 22.95 7.93
C VAL A 202 6.54 24.26 8.30
N TYR A 203 6.37 24.69 9.57
CA TYR A 203 6.98 25.89 10.07
C TYR A 203 8.25 25.59 10.87
N TYR A 204 9.39 26.06 10.38
CA TYR A 204 10.67 26.01 11.09
C TYR A 204 11.55 27.20 10.70
N ASN A 205 12.55 27.52 11.53
CA ASN A 205 13.47 28.64 11.32
C ASN A 205 12.73 29.97 10.98
N SER A 206 11.61 30.21 11.67
CA SER A 206 10.77 31.41 11.53
C SER A 206 10.13 31.61 10.14
N ALA A 207 9.99 30.54 9.34
CA ALA A 207 9.36 30.59 8.03
C ALA A 207 8.54 29.32 7.73
N TRP A 208 7.61 29.42 6.78
CA TRP A 208 6.89 28.30 6.21
C TRP A 208 7.69 27.69 5.05
N HIS A 209 7.59 26.36 4.94
CA HIS A 209 8.28 25.58 3.90
C HIS A 209 7.36 24.51 3.35
N MET A 210 7.13 24.51 2.04
CA MET A 210 6.34 23.52 1.34
C MET A 210 7.19 22.31 0.98
N LEU A 211 6.75 21.12 1.40
CA LEU A 211 7.41 19.83 1.12
C LEU A 211 6.36 18.84 0.61
N ASP A 212 6.12 18.85 -0.69
CA ASP A 212 5.08 18.04 -1.32
C ASP A 212 5.55 16.60 -1.48
N ALA A 213 4.95 15.69 -0.72
CA ALA A 213 5.24 14.26 -0.80
C ALA A 213 4.45 13.56 -1.92
N ASP A 214 3.40 14.18 -2.45
CA ASP A 214 2.60 13.63 -3.53
C ASP A 214 3.26 13.82 -4.88
N LEU A 215 3.62 15.05 -5.23
CA LEU A 215 4.42 15.36 -6.42
C LEU A 215 5.90 15.03 -6.24
N GLU A 216 6.30 14.63 -5.04
CA GLU A 216 7.69 14.31 -4.68
C GLU A 216 8.65 15.51 -4.88
N VAL A 217 8.19 16.73 -4.60
CA VAL A 217 8.89 17.98 -4.93
C VAL A 217 8.89 18.98 -3.78
N PHE A 218 9.87 19.86 -3.78
CA PHE A 218 9.92 21.14 -3.08
C PHE A 218 10.54 22.19 -3.98
N TYR A 219 10.31 23.46 -3.71
CA TYR A 219 10.80 24.54 -4.55
C TYR A 219 11.81 25.40 -3.78
N PRO A 220 13.09 25.41 -4.19
CA PRO A 220 14.07 26.33 -3.59
C PRO A 220 13.73 27.77 -3.95
N LYS A 221 13.95 28.70 -3.01
CA LYS A 221 13.91 30.13 -3.27
C LYS A 221 15.02 30.54 -4.25
N ARG A 222 15.05 31.80 -4.68
CA ARG A 222 16.07 32.30 -5.61
C ARG A 222 17.49 32.21 -5.09
N ASP A 223 17.67 32.11 -3.78
CA ASP A 223 18.97 31.89 -3.14
C ASP A 223 19.48 30.43 -3.25
N ASN A 224 18.65 29.51 -3.72
CA ASN A 224 18.93 28.06 -3.80
C ASN A 224 19.30 27.38 -2.47
N ILE A 225 18.97 28.00 -1.34
CA ILE A 225 19.30 27.52 0.02
C ILE A 225 18.02 27.20 0.80
N HIS A 226 17.04 28.12 0.74
CA HIS A 226 15.80 28.00 1.50
C HIS A 226 14.69 27.41 0.64
N VAL A 227 13.84 26.61 1.26
CA VAL A 227 12.63 26.08 0.65
C VAL A 227 11.54 27.15 0.68
N ALA A 228 10.86 27.36 -0.43
CA ALA A 228 9.77 28.32 -0.54
C ALA A 228 8.50 27.82 0.16
N SER A 229 7.69 28.74 0.64
CA SER A 229 6.30 28.49 1.03
C SER A 229 5.38 28.44 -0.19
N VAL A 230 4.13 28.02 0.00
CA VAL A 230 3.10 28.07 -1.03
C VAL A 230 2.84 29.51 -1.48
N GLU A 231 2.79 30.46 -0.53
CA GLU A 231 2.59 31.88 -0.84
C GLU A 231 3.72 32.43 -1.67
N GLU A 232 4.97 32.11 -1.34
CA GLU A 232 6.13 32.51 -2.14
C GLU A 232 6.15 31.88 -3.54
N CYS A 233 5.67 30.63 -3.68
CA CYS A 233 5.49 30.00 -4.99
C CYS A 233 4.37 30.64 -5.81
N ALA A 234 3.31 31.10 -5.15
CA ALA A 234 2.22 31.83 -5.81
C ALA A 234 2.63 33.22 -6.29
N ASP A 235 3.45 33.93 -5.49
CA ASP A 235 3.95 35.27 -5.81
C ASP A 235 5.07 35.23 -6.87
N ASP A 236 5.86 34.14 -6.88
CA ASP A 236 6.98 33.95 -7.81
C ASP A 236 6.90 32.59 -8.50
N GLY A 237 6.02 32.48 -9.52
CA GLY A 237 5.79 31.24 -10.28
C GLY A 237 7.06 30.67 -10.93
N TRP A 238 8.10 31.48 -11.13
CA TRP A 238 9.38 31.00 -11.64
C TRP A 238 10.03 29.96 -10.72
N LEU A 239 9.80 30.04 -9.40
CA LEU A 239 10.33 29.04 -8.46
C LEU A 239 9.79 27.64 -8.78
N VAL A 240 8.55 27.56 -9.20
CA VAL A 240 7.89 26.32 -9.61
C VAL A 240 8.30 25.91 -11.02
N ASP A 241 8.24 26.86 -11.96
CA ASP A 241 8.48 26.63 -13.38
C ASP A 241 9.87 26.02 -13.65
N ARG A 242 10.90 26.54 -13.00
CA ARG A 242 12.29 26.05 -13.14
C ARG A 242 12.49 24.59 -12.69
N VAL A 243 11.60 24.07 -11.84
CA VAL A 243 11.73 22.72 -11.29
C VAL A 243 10.73 21.77 -11.95
N SER A 244 9.49 22.22 -12.11
CA SER A 244 8.36 21.36 -12.49
C SER A 244 7.71 21.73 -13.82
N GLY A 245 8.13 22.86 -14.42
CA GLY A 245 7.54 23.36 -15.66
C GLY A 245 6.22 24.11 -15.49
N SER A 246 5.82 24.80 -16.54
CA SER A 246 4.70 25.75 -16.54
C SER A 246 3.33 25.12 -16.23
N ASN A 247 3.14 23.86 -16.58
CA ASN A 247 1.88 23.14 -16.28
C ASN A 247 1.61 23.05 -14.77
N ILE A 248 2.65 22.90 -13.96
CA ILE A 248 2.55 22.82 -12.50
C ILE A 248 2.49 24.20 -11.88
N THR A 249 3.13 25.20 -12.49
CA THR A 249 3.13 26.59 -12.01
C THR A 249 1.71 27.12 -11.81
N ALA A 250 0.79 26.78 -12.71
CA ALA A 250 -0.61 27.20 -12.63
C ALA A 250 -1.33 26.72 -11.37
N LEU A 251 -0.93 25.60 -10.78
CA LEU A 251 -1.53 25.11 -9.53
C LEU A 251 -1.29 26.07 -8.37
N TYR A 252 -0.14 26.74 -8.35
CA TYR A 252 0.29 27.66 -7.29
C TYR A 252 -0.13 29.10 -7.58
N THR A 253 0.03 29.58 -8.79
CA THR A 253 -0.24 30.97 -9.18
C THR A 253 -1.72 31.30 -9.32
N SER A 254 -2.59 30.29 -9.50
CA SER A 254 -4.05 30.46 -9.51
C SER A 254 -4.59 30.50 -8.07
N THR A 255 -4.60 31.68 -7.45
CA THR A 255 -4.93 31.84 -6.02
C THR A 255 -6.42 31.96 -5.70
N SER A 256 -7.32 31.99 -6.69
CA SER A 256 -8.74 32.28 -6.49
C SER A 256 -9.48 31.33 -5.53
N ASN A 257 -8.98 30.10 -5.37
CA ASN A 257 -9.56 29.07 -4.51
C ASN A 257 -8.59 28.55 -3.44
N ASN A 258 -7.42 29.19 -3.29
CA ASN A 258 -6.42 28.72 -2.33
C ASN A 258 -6.91 28.96 -0.90
N SER A 259 -6.83 27.92 -0.07
CA SER A 259 -7.23 27.98 1.33
C SER A 259 -6.36 27.07 2.19
N THR A 260 -6.17 27.44 3.45
CA THR A 260 -5.45 26.62 4.42
C THR A 260 -6.41 25.92 5.37
N TYR A 261 -6.00 24.73 5.79
CA TYR A 261 -6.66 23.98 6.87
C TYR A 261 -5.64 23.20 7.69
N LYS A 262 -6.06 22.75 8.88
CA LYS A 262 -5.20 22.03 9.83
C LYS A 262 -5.98 20.95 10.54
N ASN A 263 -5.24 19.97 11.08
CA ASN A 263 -5.77 18.94 11.98
C ASN A 263 -6.86 18.04 11.35
N ALA A 264 -6.79 17.81 10.04
CA ALA A 264 -7.70 16.89 9.35
C ALA A 264 -7.26 15.41 9.50
N TRP A 265 -6.31 15.12 10.40
CA TRP A 265 -5.71 13.83 10.65
C TRP A 265 -6.11 13.23 11.99
N THR A 266 -5.84 11.94 12.12
CA THR A 266 -5.90 11.20 13.38
C THR A 266 -4.62 10.37 13.54
N THR A 267 -4.28 9.98 14.77
CA THR A 267 -3.16 9.07 15.08
C THR A 267 -3.61 8.01 16.08
N ALA A 268 -4.88 7.62 16.01
CA ALA A 268 -5.50 6.68 16.94
C ALA A 268 -5.21 5.21 16.57
N HIS A 269 -4.87 4.94 15.31
CA HIS A 269 -4.60 3.58 14.87
C HIS A 269 -3.22 3.08 15.28
N THR A 270 -3.14 1.80 15.59
CA THR A 270 -1.89 1.05 15.81
C THR A 270 -2.00 -0.31 15.16
N MET A 271 -0.87 -0.97 14.95
CA MET A 271 -0.83 -2.33 14.41
C MET A 271 -1.09 -3.41 15.46
N ALA A 272 -1.83 -3.05 16.52
CA ALA A 272 -2.14 -3.96 17.61
C ALA A 272 -3.06 -5.10 17.15
N ILE A 273 -2.65 -6.33 17.45
CA ILE A 273 -3.40 -7.55 17.19
C ILE A 273 -3.12 -8.59 18.28
N THR A 274 -4.12 -9.38 18.59
CA THR A 274 -3.95 -10.58 19.42
C THR A 274 -4.16 -11.81 18.55
N LEU A 275 -3.17 -12.70 18.51
CA LEU A 275 -3.30 -13.99 17.87
C LEU A 275 -3.70 -15.02 18.94
N ARG A 276 -4.90 -15.52 18.85
CA ARG A 276 -5.44 -16.58 19.72
C ARG A 276 -4.78 -17.93 19.40
N PRO A 277 -4.83 -18.93 20.28
CA PRO A 277 -4.43 -20.30 19.96
C PRO A 277 -5.08 -20.79 18.65
N GLY A 278 -4.26 -21.25 17.70
CA GLY A 278 -4.73 -21.66 16.37
C GLY A 278 -4.95 -20.52 15.38
N GLU A 279 -4.56 -19.29 15.70
CA GLU A 279 -4.65 -18.16 14.79
C GLU A 279 -3.32 -17.86 14.09
N GLN A 280 -3.42 -17.44 12.84
CA GLN A 280 -2.27 -17.18 11.98
C GLN A 280 -2.48 -15.91 11.18
N LEU A 281 -1.48 -14.99 11.21
CA LEU A 281 -1.42 -13.79 10.39
C LEU A 281 -0.37 -13.99 9.30
N GLU A 282 -0.80 -13.91 8.04
CA GLU A 282 0.06 -13.99 6.86
C GLU A 282 0.07 -12.64 6.15
N ARG A 283 1.23 -12.20 5.67
CA ARG A 283 1.40 -10.97 4.88
C ARG A 283 2.43 -11.23 3.79
N TYR A 284 2.11 -10.81 2.55
CA TYR A 284 2.91 -11.10 1.36
C TYR A 284 3.21 -9.83 0.58
N TRP A 285 4.33 -9.81 -0.14
CA TRP A 285 4.69 -8.72 -1.06
C TRP A 285 3.90 -8.75 -2.36
N TYR A 286 3.31 -9.88 -2.72
CA TYR A 286 2.45 -10.05 -3.91
C TYR A 286 0.98 -10.12 -3.52
N ASN A 287 0.10 -9.81 -4.46
CA ASN A 287 -1.34 -9.87 -4.25
C ASN A 287 -1.99 -11.01 -5.02
N TRP A 288 -3.20 -11.40 -4.64
CA TRP A 288 -4.01 -12.41 -5.30
C TRP A 288 -5.34 -11.89 -5.85
N GLY A 289 -5.38 -10.61 -6.19
CA GLY A 289 -6.45 -10.00 -6.98
C GLY A 289 -7.64 -9.47 -6.20
N LYS A 290 -7.62 -9.47 -4.87
CA LYS A 290 -8.64 -8.81 -4.05
C LYS A 290 -8.18 -7.40 -3.68
N TYR A 291 -9.11 -6.43 -3.62
CA TYR A 291 -8.80 -5.04 -3.34
C TYR A 291 -9.98 -4.32 -2.71
N HIS A 292 -9.71 -3.27 -1.98
CA HIS A 292 -10.71 -2.37 -1.38
C HIS A 292 -10.74 -1.01 -2.09
N ASP A 293 -10.13 -0.90 -3.23
CA ASP A 293 -10.02 0.35 -3.95
C ASP A 293 -10.78 0.31 -5.27
N PHE A 294 -11.17 1.48 -5.75
CA PHE A 294 -11.80 1.68 -7.03
C PHE A 294 -10.97 2.64 -7.88
N CYS A 295 -10.39 2.15 -8.97
CA CYS A 295 -9.58 2.95 -9.87
C CYS A 295 -10.31 3.28 -11.16
N TYR A 296 -10.18 4.55 -11.58
CA TYR A 296 -10.79 5.04 -12.80
C TYR A 296 -10.03 4.68 -14.08
N TYR A 297 -8.73 4.55 -13.99
CA TYR A 297 -7.90 4.62 -15.18
C TYR A 297 -7.30 3.31 -15.60
N GLN A 298 -7.06 2.40 -14.67
CA GLN A 298 -6.41 1.13 -14.93
C GLN A 298 -6.72 0.11 -13.85
N GLU A 299 -6.13 -1.09 -13.96
CA GLU A 299 -6.22 -2.05 -12.88
C GLU A 299 -5.70 -1.42 -11.58
N PRO A 300 -6.55 -1.31 -10.55
CA PRO A 300 -6.15 -0.73 -9.27
C PRO A 300 -5.03 -1.55 -8.65
N PRO A 301 -4.18 -0.95 -7.82
CA PRO A 301 -3.29 -1.73 -6.98
C PRO A 301 -4.15 -2.66 -6.15
N ARG A 302 -3.85 -3.95 -6.24
CA ARG A 302 -4.64 -4.99 -5.59
C ARG A 302 -3.89 -5.44 -4.36
N TYR A 303 -4.50 -5.22 -3.22
CA TYR A 303 -3.86 -5.44 -1.92
C TYR A 303 -4.38 -6.63 -1.13
N GLY A 304 -5.21 -7.47 -1.69
CA GLY A 304 -5.54 -8.75 -1.10
C GLY A 304 -4.28 -9.64 -1.05
N ASN A 305 -3.36 -9.30 -0.15
CA ASN A 305 -2.00 -9.84 -0.06
C ASN A 305 -1.66 -10.37 1.33
N GLY A 306 -2.63 -10.53 2.19
CA GLY A 306 -2.47 -11.15 3.51
C GLY A 306 -3.71 -11.90 3.93
N ARG A 307 -3.59 -12.67 5.01
CA ARG A 307 -4.67 -13.46 5.59
C ARG A 307 -4.60 -13.47 7.10
N LEU A 308 -5.75 -13.38 7.72
CA LEU A 308 -5.93 -13.75 9.11
C LEU A 308 -6.76 -15.04 9.13
N LEU A 309 -6.13 -16.13 9.53
CA LEU A 309 -6.75 -17.45 9.61
C LEU A 309 -6.95 -17.82 11.05
N TYR A 310 -8.14 -18.30 11.40
CA TYR A 310 -8.46 -18.88 12.69
C TYR A 310 -8.99 -20.31 12.52
N ALA A 311 -8.23 -21.27 13.05
CA ALA A 311 -8.57 -22.69 13.04
C ALA A 311 -8.38 -23.25 14.47
N PRO A 312 -9.38 -23.08 15.36
CA PRO A 312 -9.28 -23.55 16.74
C PRO A 312 -9.23 -25.07 16.84
N ASP A 313 -8.53 -25.57 17.86
CA ASP A 313 -8.64 -26.96 18.27
C ASP A 313 -9.98 -27.17 19.00
N LEU A 314 -10.94 -27.74 18.32
CA LEU A 314 -12.30 -27.99 18.85
C LEU A 314 -12.36 -29.21 19.77
N SER A 315 -11.32 -30.04 19.86
CA SER A 315 -11.26 -31.22 20.73
C SER A 315 -10.88 -30.88 22.17
N SER A 316 -10.46 -29.63 22.43
CA SER A 316 -10.06 -29.17 23.75
C SER A 316 -10.84 -27.94 24.19
N ASN A 317 -10.90 -27.67 25.50
CA ASN A 317 -11.57 -26.49 26.05
C ASN A 317 -10.89 -25.14 25.72
N ILE A 318 -9.70 -25.15 25.12
CA ILE A 318 -8.96 -23.96 24.70
C ILE A 318 -9.77 -23.14 23.69
N PHE A 319 -10.58 -23.80 22.83
CA PHE A 319 -11.41 -23.09 21.86
C PHE A 319 -12.30 -22.02 22.49
N LYS A 320 -12.77 -22.22 23.75
CA LYS A 320 -13.70 -21.29 24.41
C LYS A 320 -13.17 -19.89 24.55
N SER A 321 -11.86 -19.73 24.77
CA SER A 321 -11.20 -18.40 24.86
C SER A 321 -11.20 -17.64 23.55
N GLY A 322 -11.32 -18.32 22.42
CA GLY A 322 -11.33 -17.73 21.09
C GLY A 322 -12.70 -17.24 20.60
N PHE A 323 -13.77 -17.45 21.38
CA PHE A 323 -15.13 -17.04 21.03
C PHE A 323 -15.66 -16.01 22.02
N GLN A 324 -16.37 -15.01 21.52
CA GLN A 324 -17.05 -14.01 22.39
C GLN A 324 -18.23 -14.61 23.15
N THR A 325 -18.88 -15.60 22.56
CA THR A 325 -20.03 -16.29 23.14
C THR A 325 -19.90 -17.77 22.88
N VAL A 326 -20.07 -18.55 23.95
CA VAL A 326 -20.23 -20.01 23.92
C VAL A 326 -21.45 -20.33 24.78
N ALA A 327 -22.57 -20.65 24.17
CA ALA A 327 -23.82 -20.92 24.86
C ALA A 327 -24.36 -22.31 24.49
N ASN A 328 -24.61 -23.15 25.46
CA ASN A 328 -25.10 -24.52 25.32
C ASN A 328 -24.27 -25.39 24.34
N ILE A 329 -22.94 -25.19 24.34
CA ILE A 329 -21.98 -25.97 23.55
C ILE A 329 -20.95 -26.56 24.50
N GLU A 330 -20.63 -27.81 24.30
CA GLU A 330 -19.50 -28.51 24.92
C GLU A 330 -18.64 -29.21 23.86
N THR A 331 -17.46 -29.63 24.25
CA THR A 331 -16.50 -30.30 23.39
C THR A 331 -16.28 -31.74 23.83
N PHE A 332 -15.67 -32.53 22.94
CA PHE A 332 -15.24 -33.89 23.24
C PHE A 332 -14.37 -33.98 24.52
N ALA A 333 -13.55 -32.96 24.80
CA ALA A 333 -12.77 -32.87 26.04
C ALA A 333 -13.62 -32.84 27.31
N ASP A 334 -14.88 -32.33 27.24
CA ASP A 334 -15.79 -32.27 28.36
C ASP A 334 -16.55 -33.59 28.57
N SER A 335 -16.87 -34.35 27.49
CA SER A 335 -17.81 -35.47 27.53
C SER A 335 -17.32 -36.76 26.86
N ASN A 336 -16.18 -36.75 26.18
CA ASN A 336 -15.71 -37.85 25.32
C ASN A 336 -16.71 -38.31 24.25
N THR A 337 -17.57 -37.39 23.79
CA THR A 337 -18.64 -37.68 22.82
C THR A 337 -18.35 -36.95 21.50
N PRO A 338 -18.05 -37.62 20.39
CA PRO A 338 -17.99 -36.99 19.09
C PRO A 338 -19.41 -36.60 18.61
N PRO A 339 -19.56 -35.56 17.75
CA PRO A 339 -18.51 -34.71 17.17
C PRO A 339 -17.85 -33.80 18.20
N PHE A 340 -16.70 -33.18 17.86
CA PHE A 340 -15.90 -32.39 18.79
C PHE A 340 -16.71 -31.29 19.47
N LEU A 341 -17.45 -30.46 18.72
CA LEU A 341 -18.42 -29.53 19.31
C LEU A 341 -19.84 -30.08 19.14
N HIS A 342 -20.58 -30.12 20.20
CA HIS A 342 -21.99 -30.59 20.23
C HIS A 342 -22.79 -29.83 21.29
N LEU A 343 -24.10 -30.07 21.37
CA LEU A 343 -24.94 -29.45 22.38
C LEU A 343 -24.61 -30.00 23.79
N LYS A 344 -24.56 -29.10 24.77
CA LYS A 344 -24.46 -29.46 26.18
C LYS A 344 -25.77 -30.06 26.67
N ASP A 345 -26.90 -29.41 26.40
CA ASP A 345 -28.24 -29.81 26.78
C ASP A 345 -29.07 -30.09 25.52
N ALA A 346 -29.69 -31.28 25.44
CA ALA A 346 -30.60 -31.64 24.37
C ALA A 346 -31.85 -30.74 24.36
N GLY A 347 -32.40 -30.50 23.17
CA GLY A 347 -33.65 -29.72 23.00
C GLY A 347 -33.49 -28.20 23.20
N LYS A 348 -32.30 -27.72 23.54
CA LYS A 348 -31.97 -26.28 23.58
C LYS A 348 -31.02 -25.94 22.46
N SER A 349 -31.17 -24.77 21.86
CA SER A 349 -30.25 -24.29 20.85
C SER A 349 -28.87 -23.96 21.45
N GLY A 350 -27.81 -24.33 20.74
CA GLY A 350 -26.45 -23.89 21.02
C GLY A 350 -26.02 -22.71 20.15
N SER A 351 -25.10 -21.89 20.62
CA SER A 351 -24.57 -20.74 19.86
C SER A 351 -23.11 -20.48 20.16
N LEU A 352 -22.38 -20.17 19.10
CA LEU A 352 -20.98 -19.68 19.13
C LEU A 352 -20.91 -18.37 18.37
N ILE A 353 -20.22 -17.36 18.91
CA ILE A 353 -19.90 -16.12 18.20
C ILE A 353 -18.40 -15.94 18.19
N CYS A 354 -17.81 -15.96 16.98
CA CYS A 354 -16.41 -15.68 16.74
C CYS A 354 -16.25 -14.26 16.17
N LYS A 355 -15.35 -13.46 16.76
CA LYS A 355 -14.90 -12.19 16.19
C LYS A 355 -13.60 -12.41 15.43
N MET A 356 -13.55 -11.98 14.18
CA MET A 356 -12.31 -11.76 13.44
C MET A 356 -11.99 -10.27 13.51
N SER A 357 -10.77 -9.91 13.93
CA SER A 357 -10.35 -8.52 14.07
C SER A 357 -8.88 -8.37 13.68
N SER A 358 -8.59 -7.39 12.86
CA SER A 358 -7.26 -7.14 12.31
C SER A 358 -6.96 -5.63 12.32
N PRO A 359 -5.71 -5.20 12.52
CA PRO A 359 -5.31 -3.82 12.26
C PRO A 359 -5.23 -3.53 10.75
N TYR A 360 -5.34 -4.56 9.91
CA TYR A 360 -5.41 -4.48 8.46
C TYR A 360 -6.87 -4.56 7.99
N LEU A 361 -7.14 -3.94 6.86
CA LEU A 361 -8.44 -3.93 6.22
C LEU A 361 -8.80 -5.32 5.67
N PHE A 362 -9.99 -5.83 5.98
CA PHE A 362 -10.50 -7.04 5.35
C PHE A 362 -11.06 -6.73 3.95
N VAL A 363 -10.63 -7.51 2.96
CA VAL A 363 -11.05 -7.40 1.55
C VAL A 363 -11.79 -8.64 1.05
N GLY A 364 -12.03 -9.60 1.89
CA GLY A 364 -12.74 -10.82 1.58
C GLY A 364 -12.52 -11.90 2.63
N GLY A 365 -12.94 -13.12 2.34
CA GLY A 365 -12.72 -14.25 3.24
C GLY A 365 -13.55 -15.48 2.92
N THR A 366 -13.38 -16.51 3.76
CA THR A 366 -14.14 -17.76 3.69
C THR A 366 -14.41 -18.33 5.08
N VAL A 367 -15.50 -19.07 5.22
CA VAL A 367 -15.75 -19.95 6.36
C VAL A 367 -15.81 -21.38 5.85
N GLN A 368 -15.02 -22.27 6.42
CA GLN A 368 -15.09 -23.71 6.20
C GLN A 368 -15.55 -24.41 7.47
N LEU A 369 -16.49 -25.30 7.32
CA LEU A 369 -17.14 -26.00 8.43
C LEU A 369 -17.37 -27.46 8.07
N ASP A 370 -16.86 -28.38 8.90
CA ASP A 370 -17.28 -29.78 8.84
C ASP A 370 -18.48 -29.97 9.80
N ALA A 371 -19.65 -30.03 9.21
CA ALA A 371 -20.95 -30.10 9.92
C ALA A 371 -21.48 -31.51 9.98
N PHE A 372 -22.13 -31.84 11.07
CA PHE A 372 -22.84 -33.10 11.30
C PHE A 372 -24.23 -32.81 11.84
N CYS A 373 -25.26 -33.39 11.21
CA CYS A 373 -26.65 -33.36 11.63
C CYS A 373 -27.22 -34.75 11.36
N SER A 374 -27.68 -35.47 12.38
CA SER A 374 -28.21 -36.86 12.23
C SER A 374 -29.70 -36.93 11.96
N GLY A 375 -30.49 -36.03 12.50
CA GLY A 375 -31.94 -36.01 12.38
C GLY A 375 -32.47 -35.02 11.36
N THR A 376 -33.64 -35.25 10.82
CA THR A 376 -34.32 -34.38 9.83
C THR A 376 -34.72 -33.01 10.37
N LYS A 377 -34.74 -32.84 11.70
CA LYS A 377 -35.00 -31.54 12.37
C LYS A 377 -33.76 -30.87 12.88
N ASP A 378 -32.60 -31.53 12.77
CA ASP A 378 -31.32 -30.98 13.20
C ASP A 378 -30.80 -30.03 12.16
N LYS A 379 -30.20 -28.92 12.60
CA LYS A 379 -29.64 -27.91 11.68
C LYS A 379 -28.53 -27.07 12.30
N ILE A 380 -27.64 -26.59 11.45
CA ILE A 380 -26.62 -25.61 11.79
C ILE A 380 -26.81 -24.38 10.89
N SER A 381 -27.04 -23.21 11.49
CA SER A 381 -27.11 -21.94 10.76
C SER A 381 -25.80 -21.19 10.93
N ILE A 382 -25.27 -20.68 9.82
CA ILE A 382 -24.06 -19.87 9.75
C ILE A 382 -24.45 -18.45 9.37
N GLU A 383 -24.15 -17.50 10.22
CA GLU A 383 -24.55 -16.09 10.07
C GLU A 383 -23.34 -15.16 10.17
N PHE A 384 -23.42 -14.04 9.47
CA PHE A 384 -22.38 -12.99 9.40
C PHE A 384 -22.94 -11.67 9.95
N SER A 385 -22.05 -10.90 10.61
CA SER A 385 -22.36 -9.53 11.05
C SER A 385 -21.10 -8.66 11.03
N LYS A 386 -21.26 -7.35 10.84
CA LYS A 386 -20.21 -6.34 11.05
C LYS A 386 -20.28 -5.67 12.43
N ASP A 387 -21.43 -5.76 13.12
CA ASP A 387 -21.76 -4.94 14.31
C ASP A 387 -22.34 -5.75 15.49
N THR A 388 -22.62 -7.04 15.33
CA THR A 388 -23.32 -7.94 16.27
C THR A 388 -24.81 -7.67 16.47
N TYR A 389 -25.36 -6.62 15.90
CA TYR A 389 -26.79 -6.27 15.98
C TYR A 389 -27.55 -6.81 14.76
N SER A 390 -26.96 -6.64 13.57
CA SER A 390 -27.55 -7.05 12.31
C SER A 390 -26.88 -8.33 11.81
N TRP A 391 -27.65 -9.42 11.69
CA TRP A 391 -27.14 -10.72 11.27
C TRP A 391 -27.71 -11.15 9.93
N LYS A 392 -26.83 -11.44 8.98
CA LYS A 392 -27.15 -11.99 7.67
C LYS A 392 -26.96 -13.51 7.72
N LEU A 393 -28.03 -14.28 7.44
CA LEU A 393 -27.90 -15.71 7.24
C LEU A 393 -27.08 -15.96 5.96
N LEU A 394 -25.98 -16.71 6.09
CA LEU A 394 -25.14 -17.11 4.96
C LEU A 394 -25.57 -18.49 4.43
N LYS A 395 -25.75 -19.45 5.31
CA LYS A 395 -26.10 -20.83 4.96
C LYS A 395 -26.75 -21.56 6.13
N THR A 396 -27.59 -22.54 5.81
CA THR A 396 -28.07 -23.55 6.73
C THR A 396 -27.60 -24.91 6.23
N VAL A 397 -27.15 -25.76 7.16
CA VAL A 397 -26.92 -27.18 6.94
C VAL A 397 -28.07 -27.91 7.65
N ASP A 398 -28.97 -28.50 6.88
CA ASP A 398 -30.12 -29.24 7.38
C ASP A 398 -29.80 -30.73 7.39
N GLY A 399 -30.29 -31.43 8.41
CA GLY A 399 -30.07 -32.87 8.55
C GLY A 399 -31.11 -33.75 7.81
N PRO A 400 -30.78 -35.02 7.58
CA PRO A 400 -29.51 -35.65 7.93
C PRO A 400 -28.39 -35.25 6.95
N ALA A 401 -27.25 -34.83 7.49
CA ALA A 401 -26.11 -34.42 6.72
C ALA A 401 -24.79 -34.65 7.47
N SER A 402 -23.76 -35.05 6.73
CA SER A 402 -22.36 -35.00 7.18
C SER A 402 -21.54 -34.46 6.01
N SER A 403 -21.14 -33.19 6.08
CA SER A 403 -20.53 -32.53 4.94
C SER A 403 -19.57 -31.41 5.33
N THR A 404 -18.55 -31.24 4.53
CA THR A 404 -17.74 -30.00 4.52
C THR A 404 -18.51 -28.93 3.76
N THR A 405 -18.66 -27.78 4.39
CA THR A 405 -19.29 -26.60 3.80
C THR A 405 -18.27 -25.49 3.72
N GLU A 406 -18.17 -24.86 2.55
CA GLU A 406 -17.38 -23.65 2.34
C GLU A 406 -18.30 -22.50 1.93
N ILE A 407 -18.08 -21.34 2.50
CA ILE A 407 -18.88 -20.13 2.28
C ILE A 407 -17.92 -18.98 1.99
N ASN A 408 -18.08 -18.35 0.82
CA ASN A 408 -17.37 -17.13 0.47
C ASN A 408 -17.99 -15.93 1.17
N LEU A 409 -17.16 -15.08 1.78
CA LEU A 409 -17.54 -13.88 2.52
C LEU A 409 -17.33 -12.58 1.75
N ASP A 410 -16.78 -12.60 0.53
CA ASP A 410 -16.38 -11.40 -0.20
C ASP A 410 -17.53 -10.39 -0.34
N SER A 411 -18.71 -10.86 -0.75
CA SER A 411 -19.90 -10.00 -0.87
C SER A 411 -20.45 -9.50 0.47
N SER A 412 -20.17 -10.20 1.57
CA SER A 412 -20.63 -9.82 2.91
C SER A 412 -19.68 -8.82 3.57
N ILE A 413 -18.39 -8.95 3.33
CA ILE A 413 -17.37 -7.98 3.74
C ILE A 413 -17.50 -6.72 2.90
N GLY A 414 -17.79 -6.84 1.59
CA GLY A 414 -18.07 -5.72 0.70
C GLY A 414 -16.82 -4.88 0.45
N ALA A 415 -15.98 -5.32 -0.49
CA ALA A 415 -14.71 -4.67 -0.75
C ALA A 415 -14.84 -3.33 -1.50
N LEU A 416 -15.88 -3.16 -2.31
CA LEU A 416 -16.08 -1.96 -3.11
C LEU A 416 -17.23 -1.12 -2.53
N SER A 417 -17.06 0.18 -2.39
CA SER A 417 -18.07 1.15 -1.95
C SER A 417 -18.63 0.96 -0.53
N SER A 418 -18.06 0.09 0.28
CA SER A 418 -18.42 -0.08 1.69
C SER A 418 -17.42 0.62 2.60
N PRO A 419 -17.82 1.07 3.81
CA PRO A 419 -16.87 1.49 4.82
C PRO A 419 -15.84 0.40 5.10
N ALA A 420 -14.60 0.80 5.35
CA ALA A 420 -13.50 -0.10 5.67
C ALA A 420 -13.86 -1.06 6.82
N THR A 421 -13.58 -2.33 6.63
CA THR A 421 -13.95 -3.37 7.60
C THR A 421 -12.68 -3.91 8.27
N TYR A 422 -12.50 -3.60 9.56
CA TYR A 422 -11.40 -4.09 10.41
C TYR A 422 -11.84 -5.19 11.37
N ALA A 423 -13.14 -5.48 11.43
CA ALA A 423 -13.67 -6.57 12.20
C ALA A 423 -14.97 -7.08 11.59
N PHE A 424 -15.20 -8.40 11.73
CA PHE A 424 -16.47 -9.02 11.42
C PHE A 424 -16.72 -10.19 12.39
N PHE A 425 -17.95 -10.69 12.39
CA PHE A 425 -18.40 -11.73 13.30
C PHE A 425 -19.06 -12.86 12.54
N ILE A 426 -18.75 -14.08 12.94
CA ILE A 426 -19.42 -15.30 12.49
C ILE A 426 -20.17 -15.90 13.67
N ARG A 427 -21.48 -16.13 13.50
CA ARG A 427 -22.30 -16.82 14.46
C ARG A 427 -22.72 -18.18 13.91
N LEU A 428 -22.48 -19.21 14.71
CA LEU A 428 -22.92 -20.58 14.45
C LEU A 428 -24.04 -20.89 15.45
N LYS A 429 -25.21 -21.30 14.95
CA LYS A 429 -26.34 -21.74 15.77
C LYS A 429 -26.61 -23.22 15.51
N LEU A 430 -26.59 -24.03 16.54
CA LEU A 430 -26.85 -25.45 16.49
C LEU A 430 -28.23 -25.73 17.08
N GLN A 431 -29.06 -26.47 16.37
CA GLN A 431 -30.34 -26.97 16.85
C GLN A 431 -30.39 -28.48 16.61
N GLY A 432 -30.58 -29.24 17.68
CA GLY A 432 -30.59 -30.68 17.63
C GLY A 432 -31.61 -31.28 18.59
N SER A 433 -32.14 -32.45 18.25
CA SER A 433 -33.07 -33.22 19.07
C SER A 433 -32.37 -33.86 20.28
N GLU A 434 -31.09 -34.21 20.11
CA GLU A 434 -30.26 -34.85 21.13
C GLU A 434 -28.89 -34.13 21.23
N LYS A 435 -28.13 -34.41 22.30
CA LYS A 435 -26.85 -33.75 22.58
C LYS A 435 -25.88 -33.81 21.41
N ASN A 436 -25.69 -34.98 20.83
CA ASN A 436 -24.72 -35.26 19.77
C ASN A 436 -25.38 -35.50 18.40
N SER A 437 -26.67 -35.15 18.26
CA SER A 437 -27.34 -35.24 16.96
C SER A 437 -26.92 -34.13 15.99
N VAL A 438 -26.34 -33.07 16.51
CA VAL A 438 -25.80 -31.95 15.75
C VAL A 438 -24.43 -31.54 16.30
N GLY A 439 -23.46 -31.25 15.41
CA GLY A 439 -22.12 -30.86 15.86
C GLY A 439 -21.20 -30.39 14.76
N ILE A 440 -20.00 -29.96 15.17
CA ILE A 440 -18.95 -29.38 14.33
C ILE A 440 -17.64 -30.09 14.63
N ASN A 441 -17.03 -30.70 13.62
CA ASN A 441 -15.76 -31.41 13.75
C ASN A 441 -14.54 -30.49 13.41
N ARG A 442 -14.75 -29.54 12.52
CA ARG A 442 -13.71 -28.57 12.14
C ARG A 442 -14.37 -27.23 11.81
N LEU A 443 -13.70 -26.16 12.21
CA LEU A 443 -14.03 -24.80 11.84
C LEU A 443 -12.77 -24.09 11.39
N THR A 444 -12.82 -23.42 10.25
CA THR A 444 -11.79 -22.51 9.79
C THR A 444 -12.44 -21.24 9.33
N ILE A 445 -12.03 -20.10 9.87
CA ILE A 445 -12.45 -18.77 9.43
C ILE A 445 -11.23 -18.07 8.89
N LEU A 446 -11.31 -17.62 7.65
CA LEU A 446 -10.24 -16.93 6.96
C LEU A 446 -10.75 -15.56 6.52
N GLY A 447 -10.03 -14.50 6.91
CA GLY A 447 -10.20 -13.16 6.37
C GLY A 447 -9.03 -12.81 5.48
N ASP A 448 -9.28 -12.46 4.22
CA ASP A 448 -8.29 -11.87 3.35
C ASP A 448 -8.09 -10.41 3.74
N ILE A 449 -6.85 -10.00 3.92
CA ILE A 449 -6.49 -8.65 4.36
C ILE A 449 -5.65 -7.91 3.32
N GLN A 450 -5.72 -6.59 3.40
CA GLN A 450 -4.87 -5.67 2.66
C GLN A 450 -3.76 -5.17 3.58
N CYS A 451 -2.50 -5.28 3.15
CA CYS A 451 -1.37 -4.62 3.79
C CYS A 451 -0.48 -3.94 2.73
N ALA A 452 0.08 -2.79 3.07
CA ALA A 452 1.02 -2.11 2.19
C ALA A 452 2.33 -2.91 2.08
N PRO A 453 2.76 -3.33 0.89
CA PRO A 453 4.00 -4.11 0.75
C PRO A 453 5.24 -3.38 1.26
N ALA A 454 5.26 -2.04 1.17
CA ALA A 454 6.35 -1.22 1.69
C ALA A 454 6.50 -1.29 3.22
N ALA A 455 5.45 -1.67 3.95
CA ALA A 455 5.48 -1.82 5.41
C ALA A 455 6.13 -3.13 5.87
N LEU A 456 6.33 -4.10 4.98
CA LEU A 456 6.92 -5.38 5.36
C LEU A 456 8.44 -5.26 5.52
N PRO A 457 9.02 -5.75 6.63
CA PRO A 457 10.46 -5.70 6.85
C PRO A 457 11.20 -6.65 5.90
N ALA A 458 12.06 -6.08 5.05
CA ALA A 458 12.81 -6.82 4.05
C ALA A 458 14.18 -7.29 4.56
N LEU A 459 14.55 -8.51 4.17
CA LEU A 459 15.93 -9.00 4.32
C LEU A 459 16.85 -8.29 3.32
N ARG A 460 18.11 -8.15 3.69
CA ARG A 460 19.17 -7.60 2.83
C ARG A 460 20.18 -8.68 2.49
N PRO A 461 20.63 -8.78 1.23
CA PRO A 461 21.67 -9.71 0.82
C PRO A 461 23.05 -9.29 1.33
N ALA A 462 24.03 -10.17 1.22
CA ALA A 462 25.45 -9.97 1.55
C ALA A 462 25.73 -9.53 3.01
N MET A 463 24.79 -9.77 3.94
CA MET A 463 24.96 -9.42 5.36
C MET A 463 24.25 -10.39 6.31
N ILE A 464 24.52 -10.24 7.59
CA ILE A 464 23.71 -10.84 8.65
C ILE A 464 22.55 -9.89 8.97
N ASN A 465 21.31 -10.34 8.74
CA ASN A 465 20.12 -9.60 9.08
C ASN A 465 19.78 -9.82 10.57
N LYS A 466 19.68 -8.74 11.31
CA LYS A 466 19.27 -8.76 12.72
C LYS A 466 17.77 -8.61 12.81
N CYS A 467 17.10 -9.63 13.31
CA CYS A 467 15.66 -9.70 13.49
C CYS A 467 15.32 -9.50 14.97
N GLU A 468 14.40 -8.60 15.26
CA GLU A 468 13.84 -8.36 16.59
C GLU A 468 12.35 -8.69 16.54
N MET A 469 11.95 -9.75 17.25
CA MET A 469 10.54 -10.14 17.37
C MET A 469 10.02 -9.70 18.73
N ARG A 470 9.04 -8.81 18.72
CA ARG A 470 8.37 -8.28 19.90
C ARG A 470 6.98 -8.88 20.03
N PHE A 471 6.60 -9.31 21.20
CA PHE A 471 5.25 -9.70 21.58
C PHE A 471 5.15 -9.90 23.09
N VAL A 472 3.93 -9.98 23.60
CA VAL A 472 3.65 -10.35 24.98
C VAL A 472 2.81 -11.63 24.96
N SER A 473 3.08 -12.56 25.87
CA SER A 473 2.28 -13.75 26.05
C SER A 473 2.33 -14.23 27.52
N ALA A 474 1.28 -14.88 27.97
CA ALA A 474 1.28 -15.64 29.21
C ALA A 474 2.03 -17.00 29.02
N ALA A 475 2.24 -17.72 30.10
CA ALA A 475 2.79 -19.06 30.05
C ALA A 475 1.94 -19.96 29.13
N GLY A 476 2.62 -20.71 28.26
CA GLY A 476 1.97 -21.54 27.23
C GLY A 476 1.86 -20.86 25.86
N GLY A 477 2.22 -19.59 25.71
CA GLY A 477 2.32 -18.96 24.39
C GLY A 477 3.49 -19.49 23.60
N ALA A 478 3.29 -19.70 22.30
CA ALA A 478 4.31 -20.11 21.35
C ALA A 478 4.03 -19.48 20.00
N LEU A 479 4.90 -18.56 19.58
CA LEU A 479 4.81 -17.88 18.29
C LEU A 479 5.79 -18.53 17.30
N GLU A 480 5.24 -19.17 16.28
CA GLU A 480 6.02 -19.59 15.11
C GLU A 480 6.12 -18.41 14.14
N VAL A 481 7.35 -18.04 13.79
CA VAL A 481 7.67 -17.00 12.81
C VAL A 481 8.25 -17.68 11.57
N ILE A 482 7.64 -17.43 10.42
CA ILE A 482 8.07 -17.97 9.14
C ILE A 482 8.35 -16.80 8.22
N TYR A 483 9.56 -16.74 7.65
CA TYR A 483 9.95 -15.76 6.64
C TYR A 483 10.26 -16.49 5.34
N GLN A 484 9.46 -16.24 4.32
CA GLN A 484 9.61 -16.80 2.99
C GLN A 484 10.28 -15.79 2.06
N TYR A 485 11.28 -16.25 1.29
CA TYR A 485 12.05 -15.41 0.40
C TYR A 485 12.64 -16.22 -0.76
N ASP A 486 13.04 -15.51 -1.81
CA ASP A 486 13.79 -16.07 -2.93
C ASP A 486 15.23 -15.54 -2.91
N GLU A 487 16.20 -16.43 -3.16
CA GLU A 487 17.61 -16.09 -3.33
C GLU A 487 18.01 -16.09 -4.80
N PHE A 488 18.87 -15.16 -5.18
CA PHE A 488 19.45 -15.13 -6.53
C PHE A 488 20.93 -14.74 -6.52
N PRO A 489 21.67 -15.05 -7.63
CA PRO A 489 23.05 -14.62 -7.78
C PRO A 489 23.12 -13.09 -7.90
N ASN A 490 24.18 -12.49 -7.35
CA ASN A 490 24.45 -11.07 -7.53
C ASN A 490 25.01 -10.82 -8.94
N LEU A 491 24.32 -10.01 -9.73
CA LEU A 491 24.79 -9.54 -11.03
C LEU A 491 25.04 -8.03 -10.92
N ALA A 492 26.04 -7.51 -11.61
CA ALA A 492 26.26 -6.08 -11.70
C ALA A 492 24.99 -5.39 -12.25
N PRO A 493 24.62 -4.21 -11.74
CA PRO A 493 23.51 -3.44 -12.29
C PRO A 493 23.69 -3.18 -13.79
N PRO A 494 22.62 -3.21 -14.60
CA PRO A 494 22.72 -2.81 -16.00
C PRO A 494 23.11 -1.33 -16.11
N LYS A 495 23.61 -0.93 -17.25
CA LYS A 495 23.78 0.50 -17.58
C LYS A 495 22.38 1.12 -17.84
N PRO A 496 22.16 2.39 -17.51
CA PRO A 496 20.93 3.07 -17.87
C PRO A 496 20.79 3.21 -19.40
N PRO A 497 19.58 3.24 -19.97
CA PRO A 497 19.33 3.68 -21.34
C PRO A 497 19.92 5.07 -21.60
N ILE A 498 20.43 5.32 -22.80
CA ILE A 498 21.29 6.48 -23.06
C ILE A 498 20.65 7.58 -23.92
N ALA A 499 19.71 7.24 -24.78
CA ALA A 499 19.07 8.23 -25.64
C ALA A 499 17.65 7.78 -26.07
N PRO A 500 16.72 8.74 -26.31
CA PRO A 500 15.47 8.44 -26.97
C PRO A 500 15.75 8.31 -28.47
N THR A 501 15.15 7.29 -29.12
CA THR A 501 15.21 7.16 -30.57
C THR A 501 13.93 7.64 -31.22
N PHE A 502 12.79 7.54 -30.51
CA PHE A 502 11.52 8.15 -30.90
C PHE A 502 10.58 8.27 -29.68
N PRO A 503 9.90 9.41 -29.47
CA PRO A 503 10.24 10.72 -30.05
C PRO A 503 11.65 11.16 -29.60
N SER A 504 12.35 11.91 -30.43
CA SER A 504 13.58 12.58 -29.98
C SER A 504 13.23 13.63 -28.94
N THR A 505 14.20 14.03 -28.13
CA THR A 505 13.98 15.07 -27.11
C THR A 505 13.43 16.34 -27.76
N ASP A 506 12.35 16.88 -27.17
CA ASP A 506 11.64 18.08 -27.58
C ASP A 506 10.87 17.97 -28.92
N ASP A 507 10.69 16.79 -29.46
CA ASP A 507 9.88 16.58 -30.67
C ASP A 507 8.40 16.91 -30.43
N ALA A 508 7.75 17.37 -31.51
CA ALA A 508 6.29 17.44 -31.61
C ALA A 508 5.74 16.15 -32.19
N VAL A 509 4.78 15.53 -31.50
CA VAL A 509 4.21 14.23 -31.85
C VAL A 509 2.73 14.36 -32.18
N ALA A 510 2.32 13.89 -33.35
CA ALA A 510 0.95 13.99 -33.85
C ALA A 510 0.05 12.81 -33.40
N SER A 511 0.29 12.27 -32.22
CA SER A 511 -0.48 11.14 -31.65
C SER A 511 -0.56 11.26 -30.15
N THR A 512 -1.74 11.03 -29.56
CA THR A 512 -1.94 10.91 -28.12
C THR A 512 -1.51 9.56 -27.55
N ALA A 513 -1.11 8.64 -28.42
CA ALA A 513 -0.60 7.32 -28.05
C ALA A 513 0.70 7.02 -28.85
N PRO A 514 1.80 7.77 -28.63
CA PRO A 514 3.04 7.52 -29.34
C PRO A 514 3.70 6.21 -28.89
N ILE A 515 4.52 5.63 -29.78
CA ILE A 515 5.49 4.62 -29.38
C ILE A 515 6.70 5.37 -28.82
N LEU A 516 7.16 5.01 -27.62
CA LEU A 516 8.40 5.51 -27.04
C LEU A 516 9.49 4.47 -27.31
N GLU A 517 10.56 4.90 -27.97
CA GLU A 517 11.70 4.05 -28.33
C GLU A 517 12.99 4.65 -27.80
N TRP A 518 13.93 3.79 -27.40
CA TRP A 518 15.18 4.21 -26.79
C TRP A 518 16.36 3.32 -27.15
N GLU A 519 17.55 3.86 -27.04
CA GLU A 519 18.80 3.14 -27.14
C GLU A 519 19.20 2.59 -25.76
N ASP A 520 19.33 1.27 -25.64
CA ASP A 520 19.78 0.58 -24.43
C ASP A 520 21.17 -0.03 -24.68
N PRO A 521 22.21 0.38 -23.90
CA PRO A 521 23.58 -0.11 -24.10
C PRO A 521 23.75 -1.57 -23.60
N ASN A 522 22.72 -2.16 -23.02
CA ASN A 522 22.75 -3.53 -22.55
C ASN A 522 22.30 -4.50 -23.64
N THR A 523 22.87 -5.70 -23.64
CA THR A 523 22.39 -6.73 -24.57
C THR A 523 21.02 -7.26 -24.13
N THR A 524 20.13 -7.48 -25.08
CA THR A 524 18.78 -7.99 -24.83
C THR A 524 18.77 -9.31 -24.07
N ALA A 525 19.80 -10.14 -24.20
CA ALA A 525 19.92 -11.40 -23.47
C ALA A 525 20.12 -11.26 -21.95
N THR A 526 20.53 -10.07 -21.47
CA THR A 526 20.79 -9.83 -20.04
C THR A 526 19.67 -9.08 -19.34
N ILE A 527 18.79 -8.42 -20.10
CA ILE A 527 17.69 -7.62 -19.55
C ILE A 527 16.42 -8.47 -19.51
N VAL A 528 15.78 -8.48 -18.34
CA VAL A 528 14.54 -9.25 -18.10
C VAL A 528 13.29 -8.36 -18.05
N SER A 529 13.44 -7.09 -17.69
CA SER A 529 12.34 -6.13 -17.71
C SER A 529 12.82 -4.69 -17.84
N ARG A 530 11.90 -3.78 -18.11
CA ARG A 530 12.10 -2.35 -18.14
C ARG A 530 11.03 -1.64 -17.36
N GLN A 531 11.37 -0.51 -16.79
CA GLN A 531 10.39 0.42 -16.24
C GLN A 531 10.40 1.71 -17.04
N ILE A 532 9.20 2.19 -17.33
CA ILE A 532 8.97 3.41 -18.07
C ILE A 532 8.13 4.33 -17.19
N MET A 533 8.54 5.58 -17.10
CA MET A 533 7.80 6.63 -16.41
C MET A 533 7.54 7.75 -17.40
N VAL A 534 6.28 8.09 -17.61
CA VAL A 534 5.86 9.30 -18.33
C VAL A 534 5.23 10.24 -17.32
N SER A 535 5.60 11.50 -17.33
CA SER A 535 5.21 12.48 -16.31
C SER A 535 5.00 13.88 -16.92
N TRP A 536 4.31 14.72 -16.16
CA TRP A 536 4.07 16.12 -16.53
C TRP A 536 5.30 17.02 -16.31
N GLY A 537 6.24 16.60 -15.46
CA GLY A 537 7.45 17.36 -15.15
C GLY A 537 8.74 16.56 -15.35
N PRO A 538 9.89 17.22 -15.55
CA PRO A 538 11.15 16.57 -15.94
C PRO A 538 11.71 15.60 -14.89
N LEU A 539 11.28 15.72 -13.64
CA LEU A 539 11.78 14.90 -12.53
C LEU A 539 10.83 13.73 -12.18
N GLY A 540 9.91 13.36 -13.07
CA GLY A 540 8.90 12.32 -12.81
C GLY A 540 7.73 12.83 -11.95
N ILE A 541 7.55 14.13 -11.89
CA ILE A 541 6.48 14.80 -11.18
C ILE A 541 5.15 14.55 -11.90
N LEU A 542 4.10 14.22 -11.14
CA LEU A 542 2.80 13.80 -11.66
C LEU A 542 2.96 12.74 -12.77
N PRO A 543 3.30 11.52 -12.41
CA PRO A 543 3.39 10.46 -13.41
C PRO A 543 2.01 10.24 -14.05
N VAL A 544 1.98 10.24 -15.37
CA VAL A 544 0.83 9.84 -16.17
C VAL A 544 0.71 8.32 -16.15
N THR A 545 1.85 7.64 -16.13
CA THR A 545 1.92 6.20 -15.91
C THR A 545 1.64 5.89 -14.44
N PRO A 546 0.95 4.78 -14.13
CA PRO A 546 1.06 4.21 -12.80
C PRO A 546 2.54 4.11 -12.45
N LEU A 547 2.89 4.56 -11.25
CA LEU A 547 4.28 4.58 -10.79
C LEU A 547 4.97 3.26 -11.12
N ALA A 548 6.09 3.36 -11.83
CA ALA A 548 6.84 2.20 -12.24
C ALA A 548 6.05 1.23 -13.15
N TRP A 549 5.55 1.74 -14.27
CA TRP A 549 5.02 0.87 -15.32
C TRP A 549 6.11 -0.09 -15.78
N GLU A 550 6.00 -1.34 -15.39
CA GLU A 550 6.95 -2.37 -15.73
C GLU A 550 6.56 -3.03 -17.05
N LYS A 551 7.43 -2.91 -18.03
CA LYS A 551 7.35 -3.67 -19.25
C LYS A 551 8.25 -4.89 -19.15
N ILE A 552 7.67 -6.07 -19.23
CA ILE A 552 8.42 -7.32 -19.31
C ILE A 552 8.82 -7.54 -20.75
N GLY A 553 10.12 -7.77 -20.98
CA GLY A 553 10.68 -8.07 -22.29
C GLY A 553 11.95 -7.31 -22.62
N ALA A 554 12.59 -7.72 -23.71
CA ALA A 554 13.88 -7.21 -24.15
C ALA A 554 13.77 -6.07 -25.19
N GLU A 555 12.56 -5.72 -25.60
CA GLU A 555 12.32 -4.70 -26.62
C GLU A 555 12.57 -3.29 -26.10
N ASN A 556 13.21 -2.45 -26.89
CA ASN A 556 13.51 -1.07 -26.58
C ASN A 556 12.42 -0.10 -27.09
N ALA A 557 11.16 -0.52 -27.03
CA ALA A 557 10.01 0.26 -27.46
C ALA A 557 8.80 -0.01 -26.57
N TRP A 558 7.96 1.00 -26.35
CA TRP A 558 6.72 0.87 -25.59
C TRP A 558 5.65 1.81 -26.15
N GLN A 559 4.44 1.27 -26.39
CA GLN A 559 3.28 2.03 -26.84
C GLN A 559 2.61 2.67 -25.64
N VAL A 560 2.51 4.01 -25.63
CA VAL A 560 1.68 4.70 -24.62
C VAL A 560 0.22 4.30 -24.87
N PRO A 561 -0.52 3.88 -23.83
CA PRO A 561 -1.94 3.58 -23.96
C PRO A 561 -2.76 4.79 -24.42
N ASP A 562 -3.78 4.53 -25.24
CA ASP A 562 -4.67 5.58 -25.71
C ASP A 562 -5.42 6.27 -24.55
N GLY A 563 -5.62 7.58 -24.68
CA GLY A 563 -6.32 8.39 -23.68
C GLY A 563 -5.47 8.84 -22.48
N TRP A 564 -4.17 8.52 -22.44
CA TRP A 564 -3.28 8.95 -21.34
C TRP A 564 -2.69 10.33 -21.58
N LEU A 565 -2.50 10.72 -22.82
CA LEU A 565 -1.87 11.99 -23.17
C LEU A 565 -2.89 12.93 -23.83
N LEU A 566 -2.72 14.22 -23.58
CA LEU A 566 -3.58 15.29 -24.08
C LEU A 566 -2.84 16.14 -25.12
N ASP A 567 -3.59 16.64 -26.11
CA ASP A 567 -3.08 17.56 -27.12
C ASP A 567 -2.64 18.89 -26.50
N GLY A 568 -1.55 19.46 -27.03
CA GLY A 568 -1.00 20.73 -26.59
C GLY A 568 -0.09 20.65 -25.36
N TYR A 569 0.16 19.47 -24.78
CA TYR A 569 0.95 19.32 -23.57
C TYR A 569 2.31 18.69 -23.84
N THR A 570 3.33 19.14 -23.08
CA THR A 570 4.66 18.54 -23.04
C THR A 570 4.72 17.50 -21.94
N TYR A 571 5.27 16.36 -22.27
CA TYR A 571 5.49 15.23 -21.36
C TYR A 571 6.96 14.90 -21.27
N TYR A 572 7.36 14.41 -20.10
CA TYR A 572 8.72 13.94 -19.81
C TYR A 572 8.69 12.44 -19.54
N TRP A 573 9.70 11.74 -20.02
CA TRP A 573 9.75 10.31 -19.82
C TRP A 573 11.17 9.82 -19.57
N ARG A 574 11.28 8.72 -18.87
CA ARG A 574 12.52 8.04 -18.53
C ARG A 574 12.32 6.56 -18.57
N VAL A 575 13.44 5.84 -18.74
CA VAL A 575 13.46 4.37 -18.75
C VAL A 575 14.59 3.88 -17.88
N ARG A 576 14.39 2.73 -17.26
CA ARG A 576 15.49 1.96 -16.66
C ARG A 576 15.34 0.50 -16.99
N SER A 577 16.47 -0.22 -17.00
CA SER A 577 16.56 -1.62 -17.38
C SER A 577 16.87 -2.48 -16.17
N LYS A 578 16.30 -3.68 -16.12
CA LYS A 578 16.54 -4.68 -15.07
C LYS A 578 17.20 -5.92 -15.65
N ASN A 579 18.27 -6.38 -15.04
CA ASN A 579 18.71 -7.76 -15.19
C ASN A 579 18.02 -8.67 -14.16
N LYS A 580 18.43 -9.90 -14.02
CA LYS A 580 17.80 -10.86 -13.09
C LYS A 580 17.80 -10.43 -11.61
N THR A 581 18.66 -9.48 -11.22
CA THR A 581 18.85 -9.11 -9.81
C THR A 581 18.73 -7.63 -9.54
N ASN A 582 19.19 -6.77 -10.44
CA ASN A 582 19.36 -5.35 -10.20
C ASN A 582 18.75 -4.49 -11.29
N TRP A 583 18.27 -3.30 -10.90
CA TRP A 583 17.90 -2.23 -11.80
C TRP A 583 19.12 -1.39 -12.18
N SER A 584 19.10 -0.82 -13.38
CA SER A 584 19.95 0.32 -13.71
C SER A 584 19.49 1.57 -12.96
N ARG A 585 20.30 2.60 -12.95
CA ARG A 585 19.79 3.96 -12.75
C ARG A 585 18.76 4.30 -13.84
N TRP A 586 17.92 5.30 -13.57
CA TRP A 586 17.06 5.86 -14.60
C TRP A 586 17.92 6.54 -15.68
N SER A 587 17.41 6.55 -16.92
CA SER A 587 17.93 7.45 -17.96
C SER A 587 17.76 8.90 -17.56
N ASP A 588 18.44 9.80 -18.25
CA ASP A 588 18.09 11.21 -18.21
C ASP A 588 16.63 11.40 -18.63
N PRO A 589 15.96 12.46 -18.15
CA PRO A 589 14.60 12.77 -18.60
C PRO A 589 14.64 13.26 -20.05
N TRP A 590 13.78 12.69 -20.88
CA TRP A 590 13.53 13.09 -22.25
C TRP A 590 12.14 13.68 -22.37
N SER A 591 11.92 14.61 -23.32
CA SER A 591 10.65 15.30 -23.50
C SER A 591 10.08 15.15 -24.90
N PHE A 592 8.77 15.28 -25.00
CA PHE A 592 8.05 15.46 -26.27
C PHE A 592 6.74 16.24 -26.02
N THR A 593 6.24 16.90 -27.07
CA THR A 593 4.96 17.64 -26.99
C THR A 593 3.94 16.98 -27.90
N ILE A 594 2.73 16.73 -27.40
CA ILE A 594 1.61 16.28 -28.25
C ILE A 594 1.10 17.47 -29.03
N GLN A 595 1.11 17.37 -30.34
CA GLN A 595 0.60 18.38 -31.26
C GLN A 595 -0.19 17.70 -32.38
N LEU A 596 -1.50 17.55 -32.17
CA LEU A 596 -2.36 16.95 -33.16
C LEU A 596 -2.53 17.86 -34.39
N PRO A 597 -2.67 17.30 -35.58
CA PRO A 597 -2.97 18.09 -36.78
C PRO A 597 -4.28 18.84 -36.61
N VAL A 598 -4.25 20.16 -36.83
CA VAL A 598 -5.49 20.94 -36.87
C VAL A 598 -6.36 20.38 -38.01
N PRO A 599 -7.61 19.99 -37.77
CA PRO A 599 -8.50 19.57 -38.85
C PRO A 599 -8.59 20.71 -39.87
N LEU A 600 -8.21 20.45 -41.10
CA LEU A 600 -8.43 21.41 -42.20
C LEU A 600 -9.94 21.71 -42.22
N ALA A 601 -10.31 22.92 -41.81
CA ALA A 601 -11.68 23.39 -41.95
C ALA A 601 -12.06 23.21 -43.43
N GLY A 602 -13.04 22.36 -43.68
CA GLY A 602 -13.43 22.01 -45.03
C GLY A 602 -13.66 23.25 -45.89
N PHE A 603 -12.95 23.37 -46.98
CA PHE A 603 -13.33 24.29 -48.04
C PHE A 603 -14.73 23.88 -48.51
N ALA A 604 -15.75 24.64 -48.06
CA ALA A 604 -17.06 24.60 -48.70
C ALA A 604 -16.80 25.03 -50.17
N ALA A 605 -16.87 24.09 -51.09
CA ALA A 605 -16.91 24.42 -52.51
C ALA A 605 -18.18 25.25 -52.75
N TYR A 606 -18.01 26.49 -53.14
CA TYR A 606 -19.04 27.31 -53.72
C TYR A 606 -19.38 26.86 -55.11
#